data_19bc69460f3d54efbf97fb1f5a3b5aa2
#
_entry.id   19bc69460f3d54efbf97fb1f5a3b5aa2
#
_cell.length_a   1.000
_cell.length_b   1.000
_cell.length_c   1.000
_cell.angle_alpha   90.00
_cell.angle_beta   90.00
_cell.angle_gamma   90.00
#
_symmetry.space_group_name_H-M   'P 1'
#
loop_
_entity.id
_entity.type
_entity.pdbx_description
1 polymer ?
#
loop_
_entity_poly.entity_id
_entity_poly.type
_entity_poly.pdbx_seq_one_letter_code
_entity_poly.pdbx_strand_id
1 'polypeptide(L)'
;VGQKQLLGPGRPLYQIITQHLSVSLLLWGPPGSGKTTLAYVMSKTLELPFEKFNASIQNKSQLQKLIDKHPDESFVLLLDEIHRLTKPIQDYLLPYLENGHILLVGTTTENPIMAIQPAIRSRCQIFEFEPIAAEEIEPVLIRAAQEHLGFTLPEEQAHAIANSGNGDVRVALNILDTLHAMHPKGLSMAAIEEFAKKQHFAFDKDATKHYDYLSAFQNSIEGSDADAALYYLAVILKSGDLESVVRRLKDAAALDVGLADPARATQVITLANTALEIGLPRASTHVAMATILLAVAPRSDSAMQAYYQVAKDAEHPTNHPMPKYLQDSHYQGVAKLRGAGVMQNMFDLPHKIARQEYLPQNLVGKHYYVPAPNKNEQKLYSQYQALFKYIYQQPFV
;
A
#
# COMPACT_ATOMS: atom_id res chain seq x y z
N VAL A 1 -13.41 5.98 19.32
CA VAL A 1 -12.44 7.07 19.40
C VAL A 1 -11.73 7.18 18.08
N GLY A 2 -11.42 8.38 17.63
CA GLY A 2 -10.79 8.62 16.32
C GLY A 2 -11.73 8.51 15.13
N GLN A 3 -11.15 8.61 13.94
CA GLN A 3 -11.82 8.44 12.64
C GLN A 3 -13.00 9.41 12.42
N LYS A 4 -12.89 10.66 12.88
CA LYS A 4 -13.95 11.67 12.77
C LYS A 4 -14.35 11.95 11.32
N GLN A 5 -13.42 11.80 10.38
CA GLN A 5 -13.65 11.93 8.93
C GLN A 5 -14.58 10.84 8.38
N LEU A 6 -14.71 9.69 9.06
CA LEU A 6 -15.55 8.56 8.68
C LEU A 6 -16.78 8.40 9.58
N LEU A 7 -16.60 8.59 10.90
CA LEU A 7 -17.58 8.31 11.95
C LEU A 7 -18.20 9.59 12.55
N GLY A 8 -17.82 10.78 12.09
CA GLY A 8 -18.45 12.02 12.50
C GLY A 8 -19.91 12.11 12.02
N PRO A 9 -20.75 12.95 12.66
CA PRO A 9 -22.16 13.15 12.27
C PRO A 9 -22.27 13.47 10.77
N GLY A 10 -23.15 12.75 10.06
CA GLY A 10 -23.37 12.92 8.62
C GLY A 10 -22.32 12.28 7.70
N ARG A 11 -21.29 11.63 8.23
CA ARG A 11 -20.28 10.92 7.45
C ARG A 11 -20.77 9.53 7.01
N PRO A 12 -20.19 8.95 5.92
CA PRO A 12 -20.72 7.71 5.33
C PRO A 12 -20.80 6.54 6.31
N LEU A 13 -19.75 6.23 7.07
CA LEU A 13 -19.79 5.13 8.05
C LEU A 13 -20.75 5.41 9.21
N TYR A 14 -20.86 6.66 9.65
CA TYR A 14 -21.83 7.07 10.66
C TYR A 14 -23.26 6.78 10.16
N GLN A 15 -23.58 7.14 8.92
CA GLN A 15 -24.90 6.89 8.32
C GLN A 15 -25.17 5.39 8.17
N ILE A 16 -24.21 4.60 7.70
CA ILE A 16 -24.35 3.14 7.57
C ILE A 16 -24.73 2.53 8.92
N ILE A 17 -24.05 2.93 10.00
CA ILE A 17 -24.29 2.38 11.34
C ILE A 17 -25.63 2.87 11.90
N THR A 18 -25.91 4.19 11.87
CA THR A 18 -27.11 4.77 12.50
C THR A 18 -28.39 4.47 11.77
N GLN A 19 -28.33 4.21 10.46
CA GLN A 19 -29.48 3.81 9.64
C GLN A 19 -29.64 2.28 9.53
N HIS A 20 -28.83 1.51 10.27
CA HIS A 20 -28.86 0.04 10.27
C HIS A 20 -28.71 -0.58 8.88
N LEU A 21 -27.84 0.01 8.04
CA LEU A 21 -27.66 -0.48 6.67
C LEU A 21 -26.79 -1.75 6.64
N SER A 22 -27.33 -2.82 6.06
CA SER A 22 -26.62 -4.09 5.86
C SER A 22 -25.68 -3.98 4.66
N VAL A 23 -24.49 -3.39 4.85
CA VAL A 23 -23.49 -3.14 3.81
C VAL A 23 -22.17 -3.82 4.17
N SER A 24 -21.64 -4.62 3.26
CA SER A 24 -20.29 -5.19 3.44
C SER A 24 -19.22 -4.13 3.28
N LEU A 25 -18.18 -4.19 4.13
CA LEU A 25 -17.12 -3.19 4.23
C LEU A 25 -15.74 -3.80 4.04
N LEU A 26 -14.85 -3.04 3.42
CA LEU A 26 -13.41 -3.26 3.43
C LEU A 26 -12.73 -2.08 4.13
N LEU A 27 -12.16 -2.34 5.29
CA LEU A 27 -11.50 -1.36 6.14
C LEU A 27 -9.99 -1.55 6.03
N TRP A 28 -9.28 -0.55 5.52
CA TRP A 28 -7.83 -0.61 5.38
C TRP A 28 -7.15 0.55 6.11
N GLY A 29 -5.90 0.35 6.50
CA GLY A 29 -5.12 1.37 7.23
C GLY A 29 -4.26 0.76 8.33
N PRO A 30 -3.56 1.60 9.12
CA PRO A 30 -2.57 1.15 10.10
C PRO A 30 -3.19 0.28 11.21
N PRO A 31 -2.38 -0.57 11.87
CA PRO A 31 -2.83 -1.33 13.02
C PRO A 31 -3.33 -0.40 14.14
N GLY A 32 -4.16 -0.92 15.04
CA GLY A 32 -4.67 -0.15 16.20
C GLY A 32 -5.64 0.99 15.91
N SER A 33 -5.98 1.25 14.64
CA SER A 33 -6.87 2.35 14.22
C SER A 33 -8.37 2.11 14.44
N GLY A 34 -8.78 0.96 15.02
CA GLY A 34 -10.16 0.68 15.38
C GLY A 34 -10.98 -0.16 14.41
N LYS A 35 -10.40 -0.69 13.30
CA LYS A 35 -11.09 -1.49 12.28
C LYS A 35 -11.89 -2.67 12.84
N THR A 36 -11.25 -3.50 13.66
CA THR A 36 -11.89 -4.66 14.30
C THR A 36 -12.99 -4.26 15.29
N THR A 37 -12.78 -3.16 16.00
CA THR A 37 -13.77 -2.60 16.94
C THR A 37 -15.04 -2.16 16.21
N LEU A 38 -14.88 -1.53 15.03
CA LEU A 38 -16.02 -1.11 14.20
C LEU A 38 -16.86 -2.31 13.77
N ALA A 39 -16.25 -3.42 13.35
CA ALA A 39 -16.98 -4.63 12.97
C ALA A 39 -17.86 -5.16 14.12
N TYR A 40 -17.32 -5.15 15.33
CA TYR A 40 -18.08 -5.54 16.51
C TYR A 40 -19.23 -4.57 16.82
N VAL A 41 -18.99 -3.26 16.71
CA VAL A 41 -20.04 -2.24 16.90
C VAL A 41 -21.15 -2.43 15.87
N MET A 42 -20.82 -2.66 14.61
CA MET A 42 -21.80 -2.92 13.54
C MET A 42 -22.68 -4.15 13.86
N SER A 43 -22.05 -5.26 14.26
CA SER A 43 -22.80 -6.47 14.64
C SER A 43 -23.81 -6.19 15.76
N LYS A 44 -23.39 -5.46 16.78
CA LYS A 44 -24.27 -5.08 17.91
C LYS A 44 -25.40 -4.14 17.47
N THR A 45 -25.07 -3.15 16.63
CA THR A 45 -26.07 -2.19 16.15
C THR A 45 -27.10 -2.82 15.21
N LEU A 46 -26.67 -3.78 14.39
CA LEU A 46 -27.53 -4.52 13.46
C LEU A 46 -28.26 -5.69 14.13
N GLU A 47 -27.95 -5.98 15.41
CA GLU A 47 -28.46 -7.15 16.15
C GLU A 47 -28.21 -8.48 15.44
N LEU A 48 -27.07 -8.57 14.71
CA LEU A 48 -26.66 -9.77 13.98
C LEU A 48 -25.60 -10.55 14.76
N PRO A 49 -25.57 -11.89 14.65
CA PRO A 49 -24.47 -12.71 15.17
C PRO A 49 -23.13 -12.23 14.62
N PHE A 50 -22.07 -12.40 15.43
CA PHE A 50 -20.71 -11.97 15.09
C PHE A 50 -19.75 -13.16 15.08
N GLU A 51 -19.13 -13.41 13.93
CA GLU A 51 -18.08 -14.40 13.78
C GLU A 51 -16.78 -13.74 13.34
N LYS A 52 -15.66 -14.23 13.86
CA LYS A 52 -14.33 -13.74 13.51
C LYS A 52 -13.52 -14.84 12.82
N PHE A 53 -12.93 -14.49 11.68
CA PHE A 53 -12.01 -15.34 10.94
C PHE A 53 -10.70 -14.59 10.68
N ASN A 54 -9.57 -15.20 11.03
CA ASN A 54 -8.25 -14.66 10.74
C ASN A 54 -7.62 -15.42 9.58
N ALA A 55 -7.42 -14.73 8.45
CA ALA A 55 -6.92 -15.32 7.22
C ALA A 55 -5.45 -15.83 7.32
N SER A 56 -4.68 -15.33 8.30
CA SER A 56 -3.28 -15.74 8.49
C SER A 56 -3.11 -17.11 9.15
N ILE A 57 -4.09 -17.55 9.93
CA ILE A 57 -3.96 -18.74 10.77
C ILE A 57 -5.08 -19.78 10.57
N GLN A 58 -6.17 -19.44 9.89
CA GLN A 58 -7.33 -20.30 9.69
C GLN A 58 -7.48 -20.71 8.23
N ASN A 59 -8.06 -21.90 8.02
CA ASN A 59 -8.21 -22.48 6.69
C ASN A 59 -9.67 -22.50 6.22
N LYS A 60 -9.88 -22.93 4.96
CA LYS A 60 -11.22 -23.03 4.35
C LYS A 60 -12.21 -23.86 5.14
N SER A 61 -11.77 -24.99 5.74
CA SER A 61 -12.67 -25.86 6.53
C SER A 61 -13.19 -25.15 7.79
N GLN A 62 -12.35 -24.31 8.41
CA GLN A 62 -12.77 -23.51 9.56
C GLN A 62 -13.74 -22.42 9.18
N LEU A 63 -13.52 -21.77 8.01
CA LEU A 63 -14.46 -20.79 7.45
C LEU A 63 -15.83 -21.44 7.17
N GLN A 64 -15.83 -22.62 6.55
CA GLN A 64 -17.05 -23.39 6.31
C GLN A 64 -17.82 -23.66 7.61
N LYS A 65 -17.13 -24.12 8.67
CA LYS A 65 -17.77 -24.36 9.96
C LYS A 65 -18.38 -23.11 10.59
N LEU A 66 -17.79 -21.91 10.36
CA LEU A 66 -18.37 -20.67 10.83
C LEU A 66 -19.66 -20.32 10.06
N ILE A 67 -19.69 -20.56 8.76
CA ILE A 67 -20.87 -20.35 7.92
C ILE A 67 -21.98 -21.34 8.31
N ASP A 68 -21.64 -22.61 8.48
CA ASP A 68 -22.58 -23.68 8.84
C ASP A 68 -23.23 -23.51 10.23
N LYS A 69 -22.69 -22.66 11.10
CA LYS A 69 -23.32 -22.31 12.39
C LYS A 69 -24.57 -21.44 12.23
N HIS A 70 -24.70 -20.75 11.12
CA HIS A 70 -25.78 -19.79 10.85
C HIS A 70 -26.53 -20.15 9.58
N PRO A 71 -27.17 -21.34 9.48
CA PRO A 71 -27.74 -21.83 8.22
C PRO A 71 -28.89 -20.98 7.67
N ASP A 72 -29.69 -20.38 8.57
CA ASP A 72 -30.96 -19.71 8.23
C ASP A 72 -30.98 -18.22 8.61
N GLU A 73 -29.86 -17.68 9.13
CA GLU A 73 -29.77 -16.28 9.55
C GLU A 73 -28.54 -15.58 8.96
N SER A 74 -28.67 -14.29 8.68
CA SER A 74 -27.51 -13.48 8.28
C SER A 74 -26.64 -13.16 9.49
N PHE A 75 -25.33 -13.05 9.27
CA PHE A 75 -24.37 -12.72 10.33
C PHE A 75 -23.24 -11.81 9.84
N VAL A 76 -22.59 -11.10 10.77
CA VAL A 76 -21.42 -10.28 10.49
C VAL A 76 -20.18 -11.17 10.57
N LEU A 77 -19.46 -11.27 9.46
CA LEU A 77 -18.17 -11.97 9.40
C LEU A 77 -17.04 -10.95 9.35
N LEU A 78 -16.29 -10.84 10.44
CA LEU A 78 -15.01 -10.13 10.44
C LEU A 78 -13.93 -11.02 9.83
N LEU A 79 -13.41 -10.63 8.66
CA LEU A 79 -12.23 -11.22 8.05
C LEU A 79 -11.01 -10.35 8.35
N ASP A 80 -10.22 -10.78 9.33
CA ASP A 80 -8.98 -10.11 9.69
C ASP A 80 -7.84 -10.53 8.75
N GLU A 81 -7.01 -9.56 8.29
CA GLU A 81 -5.95 -9.76 7.30
C GLU A 81 -6.48 -10.37 5.98
N ILE A 82 -7.60 -9.85 5.47
CA ILE A 82 -8.30 -10.41 4.28
C ILE A 82 -7.39 -10.56 3.05
N HIS A 83 -6.33 -9.75 2.92
CA HIS A 83 -5.35 -9.84 1.85
C HIS A 83 -4.58 -11.17 1.82
N ARG A 84 -4.58 -11.91 2.93
CA ARG A 84 -3.94 -13.23 3.03
C ARG A 84 -4.82 -14.39 2.54
N LEU A 85 -6.09 -14.11 2.23
CA LEU A 85 -6.96 -15.13 1.64
C LEU A 85 -6.51 -15.50 0.23
N THR A 86 -6.37 -16.80 -0.01
CA THR A 86 -6.11 -17.32 -1.36
C THR A 86 -7.33 -17.10 -2.25
N LYS A 87 -7.09 -16.99 -3.57
CA LYS A 87 -8.15 -16.78 -4.56
C LYS A 87 -9.32 -17.77 -4.43
N PRO A 88 -9.12 -19.10 -4.27
CA PRO A 88 -10.23 -20.04 -4.11
C PRO A 88 -11.08 -19.81 -2.87
N ILE A 89 -10.53 -19.24 -1.79
CA ILE A 89 -11.29 -18.92 -0.58
C ILE A 89 -12.09 -17.64 -0.79
N GLN A 90 -11.51 -16.66 -1.49
CA GLN A 90 -12.22 -15.45 -1.86
C GLN A 90 -13.42 -15.77 -2.78
N ASP A 91 -13.22 -16.63 -3.79
CA ASP A 91 -14.29 -17.08 -4.70
C ASP A 91 -15.41 -17.85 -3.95
N TYR A 92 -15.03 -18.63 -2.93
CA TYR A 92 -15.97 -19.36 -2.10
C TYR A 92 -16.92 -18.45 -1.31
N LEU A 93 -16.50 -17.24 -0.94
CA LEU A 93 -17.31 -16.28 -0.20
C LEU A 93 -18.36 -15.57 -1.08
N LEU A 94 -18.13 -15.47 -2.39
CA LEU A 94 -18.97 -14.66 -3.28
C LEU A 94 -20.48 -14.95 -3.21
N PRO A 95 -20.94 -16.23 -3.26
CA PRO A 95 -22.37 -16.54 -3.17
C PRO A 95 -23.01 -16.04 -1.87
N TYR A 96 -22.29 -16.13 -0.75
CA TYR A 96 -22.79 -15.71 0.56
C TYR A 96 -22.83 -14.17 0.73
N LEU A 97 -21.98 -13.45 0.00
CA LEU A 97 -22.04 -11.99 -0.07
C LEU A 97 -23.16 -11.51 -0.97
N GLU A 98 -23.39 -12.22 -2.08
CA GLU A 98 -24.43 -11.88 -3.06
C GLU A 98 -25.86 -12.05 -2.51
N ASN A 99 -26.10 -13.11 -1.76
CA ASN A 99 -27.40 -13.38 -1.16
C ASN A 99 -27.63 -12.69 0.19
N GLY A 100 -26.62 -11.94 0.70
CA GLY A 100 -26.73 -11.22 1.96
C GLY A 100 -26.66 -12.11 3.21
N HIS A 101 -26.30 -13.38 3.07
CA HIS A 101 -26.11 -14.30 4.20
C HIS A 101 -24.92 -13.89 5.09
N ILE A 102 -23.86 -13.38 4.46
CA ILE A 102 -22.70 -12.82 5.14
C ILE A 102 -22.65 -11.32 4.92
N LEU A 103 -22.67 -10.55 6.01
CA LEU A 103 -22.27 -9.16 6.03
C LEU A 103 -20.78 -9.11 6.33
N LEU A 104 -19.96 -8.92 5.28
CA LEU A 104 -18.51 -8.95 5.38
C LEU A 104 -17.98 -7.64 5.95
N VAL A 105 -17.10 -7.73 6.95
CA VAL A 105 -16.20 -6.65 7.35
C VAL A 105 -14.76 -7.16 7.21
N GLY A 106 -14.16 -6.90 6.05
CA GLY A 106 -12.77 -7.26 5.79
C GLY A 106 -11.82 -6.20 6.33
N THR A 107 -10.79 -6.60 7.08
CA THR A 107 -9.74 -5.68 7.55
C THR A 107 -8.39 -6.01 6.90
N THR A 108 -7.62 -4.98 6.60
CA THR A 108 -6.28 -5.13 6.02
C THR A 108 -5.40 -3.92 6.33
N THR A 109 -4.09 -4.13 6.34
CA THR A 109 -3.09 -3.06 6.36
C THR A 109 -2.62 -2.67 4.95
N GLU A 110 -2.93 -3.48 3.95
CA GLU A 110 -2.56 -3.25 2.55
C GLU A 110 -3.67 -2.54 1.78
N ASN A 111 -3.31 -1.83 0.70
CA ASN A 111 -4.29 -1.18 -0.18
C ASN A 111 -5.20 -2.25 -0.83
N PRO A 112 -6.52 -2.21 -0.59
CA PRO A 112 -7.45 -3.24 -1.08
C PRO A 112 -7.51 -3.34 -2.60
N ILE A 113 -7.20 -2.25 -3.30
CA ILE A 113 -7.22 -2.22 -4.77
C ILE A 113 -6.18 -3.19 -5.34
N MET A 114 -5.04 -3.32 -4.67
CA MET A 114 -3.95 -4.21 -5.08
C MET A 114 -4.08 -5.62 -4.51
N ALA A 115 -4.58 -5.74 -3.29
CA ALA A 115 -4.49 -6.98 -2.51
C ALA A 115 -5.75 -7.85 -2.57
N ILE A 116 -6.91 -7.31 -2.95
CA ILE A 116 -8.20 -8.03 -2.91
C ILE A 116 -8.79 -8.14 -4.31
N GLN A 117 -9.39 -9.29 -4.62
CA GLN A 117 -10.01 -9.54 -5.92
C GLN A 117 -11.12 -8.54 -6.26
N PRO A 118 -11.23 -8.13 -7.54
CA PRO A 118 -12.27 -7.21 -7.99
C PRO A 118 -13.69 -7.67 -7.65
N ALA A 119 -13.93 -8.98 -7.66
CA ALA A 119 -15.24 -9.58 -7.37
C ALA A 119 -15.71 -9.31 -5.92
N ILE A 120 -14.83 -9.38 -4.93
CA ILE A 120 -15.15 -8.99 -3.54
C ILE A 120 -15.25 -7.48 -3.41
N ARG A 121 -14.29 -6.73 -4.00
CA ARG A 121 -14.27 -5.27 -3.93
C ARG A 121 -15.54 -4.62 -4.47
N SER A 122 -16.10 -5.14 -5.56
CA SER A 122 -17.34 -4.61 -6.17
C SER A 122 -18.57 -4.79 -5.28
N ARG A 123 -18.52 -5.64 -4.26
CA ARG A 123 -19.61 -5.92 -3.32
C ARG A 123 -19.43 -5.27 -1.96
N CYS A 124 -18.33 -4.52 -1.77
CA CYS A 124 -17.99 -3.89 -0.50
C CYS A 124 -17.77 -2.39 -0.69
N GLN A 125 -18.11 -1.61 0.34
CA GLN A 125 -17.68 -0.23 0.44
C GLN A 125 -16.28 -0.18 1.07
N ILE A 126 -15.37 0.60 0.48
CA ILE A 126 -13.97 0.68 0.93
C ILE A 126 -13.77 1.95 1.73
N PHE A 127 -13.21 1.83 2.93
CA PHE A 127 -12.88 2.96 3.81
C PHE A 127 -11.44 2.88 4.29
N GLU A 128 -10.76 4.02 4.19
CA GLU A 128 -9.41 4.20 4.72
C GLU A 128 -9.47 4.69 6.16
N PHE A 129 -8.76 4.00 7.04
CA PHE A 129 -8.57 4.40 8.44
C PHE A 129 -7.21 5.05 8.60
N GLU A 130 -7.20 6.21 9.24
CA GLU A 130 -5.98 6.95 9.54
C GLU A 130 -5.40 6.55 10.91
N PRO A 131 -4.10 6.83 11.18
CA PRO A 131 -3.55 6.75 12.53
C PRO A 131 -4.36 7.64 13.47
N ILE A 132 -4.56 7.20 14.71
CA ILE A 132 -5.32 7.99 15.69
C ILE A 132 -4.39 9.02 16.32
N ALA A 133 -4.79 10.29 16.33
CA ALA A 133 -4.02 11.36 16.94
C ALA A 133 -3.86 11.13 18.47
N ALA A 134 -2.73 11.57 19.02
CA ALA A 134 -2.41 11.36 20.45
C ALA A 134 -3.51 11.93 21.35
N GLU A 135 -4.02 13.11 21.00
CA GLU A 135 -5.09 13.81 21.72
C GLU A 135 -6.41 13.02 21.75
N GLU A 136 -6.61 12.10 20.81
CA GLU A 136 -7.78 11.21 20.78
C GLU A 136 -7.53 9.91 21.54
N ILE A 137 -6.26 9.51 21.71
CA ILE A 137 -5.85 8.33 22.50
C ILE A 137 -5.86 8.64 23.99
N GLU A 138 -5.49 9.85 24.40
CA GLU A 138 -5.40 10.28 25.81
C GLU A 138 -6.66 9.95 26.63
N PRO A 139 -7.88 10.33 26.21
CA PRO A 139 -9.09 10.00 26.96
C PRO A 139 -9.32 8.51 27.14
N VAL A 140 -8.83 7.69 26.18
CA VAL A 140 -8.91 6.21 26.28
C VAL A 140 -7.98 5.71 27.38
N LEU A 141 -6.75 6.22 27.44
CA LEU A 141 -5.77 5.86 28.46
C LEU A 141 -6.22 6.27 29.87
N ILE A 142 -6.74 7.50 30.01
CA ILE A 142 -7.26 8.01 31.28
C ILE A 142 -8.42 7.13 31.78
N ARG A 143 -9.36 6.81 30.90
CA ARG A 143 -10.47 5.93 31.24
C ARG A 143 -10.01 4.52 31.58
N ALA A 144 -9.08 3.94 30.81
CA ALA A 144 -8.54 2.61 31.08
C ALA A 144 -7.80 2.56 32.42
N ALA A 145 -7.01 3.58 32.76
CA ALA A 145 -6.35 3.68 34.05
C ALA A 145 -7.35 3.73 35.21
N GLN A 146 -8.42 4.50 35.09
CA GLN A 146 -9.44 4.65 36.12
C GLN A 146 -10.32 3.39 36.26
N GLU A 147 -10.85 2.86 35.16
CA GLU A 147 -11.85 1.78 35.17
C GLU A 147 -11.24 0.40 35.39
N HIS A 148 -10.02 0.15 34.85
CA HIS A 148 -9.41 -1.18 34.86
C HIS A 148 -8.19 -1.29 35.77
N LEU A 149 -7.42 -0.23 35.95
CA LEU A 149 -6.20 -0.25 36.76
C LEU A 149 -6.38 0.41 38.14
N GLY A 150 -7.48 1.14 38.35
CA GLY A 150 -7.85 1.70 39.65
C GLY A 150 -7.03 2.91 40.10
N PHE A 151 -6.40 3.65 39.18
CA PHE A 151 -5.66 4.86 39.49
C PHE A 151 -5.98 6.02 38.54
N THR A 152 -5.69 7.23 38.97
CA THR A 152 -5.86 8.44 38.18
C THR A 152 -4.59 8.70 37.38
N LEU A 153 -4.69 8.69 36.03
CA LEU A 153 -3.60 9.04 35.15
C LEU A 153 -3.66 10.53 34.79
N PRO A 154 -2.64 11.35 35.15
CA PRO A 154 -2.57 12.76 34.75
C PRO A 154 -2.50 12.93 33.23
N GLU A 155 -3.09 14.02 32.70
CA GLU A 155 -3.13 14.32 31.26
C GLU A 155 -1.75 14.35 30.62
N GLU A 156 -0.75 14.95 31.27
CA GLU A 156 0.63 15.01 30.79
C GLU A 156 1.23 13.60 30.60
N GLN A 157 0.96 12.68 31.54
CA GLN A 157 1.40 11.29 31.44
C GLN A 157 0.65 10.53 30.35
N ALA A 158 -0.67 10.76 30.23
CA ALA A 158 -1.50 10.18 29.19
C ALA A 158 -1.01 10.63 27.79
N HIS A 159 -0.70 11.92 27.65
CA HIS A 159 -0.14 12.47 26.41
C HIS A 159 1.21 11.82 26.04
N ALA A 160 2.12 11.68 27.00
CA ALA A 160 3.42 11.04 26.76
C ALA A 160 3.29 9.57 26.34
N ILE A 161 2.36 8.83 26.98
CA ILE A 161 2.07 7.42 26.61
C ILE A 161 1.39 7.34 25.24
N ALA A 162 0.42 8.23 24.96
CA ALA A 162 -0.28 8.28 23.68
C ALA A 162 0.69 8.53 22.51
N ASN A 163 1.60 9.48 22.66
CA ASN A 163 2.67 9.74 21.69
C ASN A 163 3.57 8.52 21.47
N SER A 164 3.88 7.79 22.55
CA SER A 164 4.69 6.56 22.44
C SER A 164 3.95 5.43 21.72
N GLY A 165 2.61 5.48 21.65
CA GLY A 165 1.77 4.54 20.91
C GLY A 165 1.75 4.76 19.40
N ASN A 166 2.28 5.87 18.91
CA ASN A 166 2.41 6.20 17.48
C ASN A 166 1.13 5.96 16.66
N GLY A 167 -0.02 6.38 17.18
CA GLY A 167 -1.33 6.23 16.52
C GLY A 167 -1.98 4.84 16.65
N ASP A 168 -1.35 3.89 17.35
CA ASP A 168 -1.91 2.58 17.68
C ASP A 168 -2.39 2.55 19.14
N VAL A 169 -3.71 2.54 19.33
CA VAL A 169 -4.33 2.52 20.69
C VAL A 169 -3.94 1.27 21.47
N ARG A 170 -3.75 0.11 20.82
CA ARG A 170 -3.38 -1.15 21.50
C ARG A 170 -1.97 -1.05 22.06
N VAL A 171 -1.05 -0.46 21.28
CA VAL A 171 0.32 -0.22 21.74
C VAL A 171 0.31 0.73 22.93
N ALA A 172 -0.42 1.83 22.85
CA ALA A 172 -0.55 2.80 23.96
C ALA A 172 -1.13 2.16 25.23
N LEU A 173 -2.17 1.34 25.12
CA LEU A 173 -2.73 0.59 26.26
C LEU A 173 -1.75 -0.43 26.82
N ASN A 174 -1.03 -1.18 25.99
CA ASN A 174 -0.01 -2.12 26.46
C ASN A 174 1.16 -1.41 27.18
N ILE A 175 1.54 -0.21 26.71
CA ILE A 175 2.53 0.62 27.41
C ILE A 175 2.01 1.02 28.79
N LEU A 176 0.76 1.48 28.88
CA LEU A 176 0.12 1.83 30.14
C LEU A 176 0.11 0.66 31.13
N ASP A 177 -0.35 -0.51 30.69
CA ASP A 177 -0.40 -1.74 31.49
C ASP A 177 0.99 -2.15 32.00
N THR A 178 1.98 -2.11 31.12
CA THR A 178 3.38 -2.47 31.46
C THR A 178 3.96 -1.49 32.48
N LEU A 179 3.78 -0.18 32.25
CA LEU A 179 4.28 0.85 33.15
C LEU A 179 3.60 0.75 34.52
N HIS A 180 2.29 0.50 34.57
CA HIS A 180 1.57 0.30 35.81
C HIS A 180 2.06 -0.94 36.59
N ALA A 181 2.30 -2.05 35.89
CA ALA A 181 2.84 -3.27 36.49
C ALA A 181 4.26 -3.05 37.05
N MET A 182 5.09 -2.27 36.39
CA MET A 182 6.46 -1.94 36.83
C MET A 182 6.48 -0.91 37.99
N HIS A 183 5.48 -0.03 38.07
CA HIS A 183 5.41 1.06 39.03
C HIS A 183 4.07 1.10 39.78
N PRO A 184 3.71 0.06 40.56
CA PRO A 184 2.39 -0.06 41.21
C PRO A 184 2.11 0.99 42.28
N LYS A 185 3.15 1.69 42.78
CA LYS A 185 3.02 2.75 43.77
C LYS A 185 2.82 4.16 43.20
N GLY A 186 2.82 4.29 41.89
CA GLY A 186 2.64 5.53 41.15
C GLY A 186 3.57 5.64 39.97
N LEU A 187 3.03 6.16 38.90
CA LEU A 187 3.74 6.37 37.64
C LEU A 187 4.34 7.78 37.61
N SER A 188 5.62 7.92 37.29
CA SER A 188 6.27 9.22 37.14
C SER A 188 6.59 9.52 35.67
N MET A 189 6.70 10.81 35.31
CA MET A 189 7.15 11.20 33.95
C MET A 189 8.52 10.63 33.61
N ALA A 190 9.45 10.62 34.55
CA ALA A 190 10.78 10.04 34.35
C ALA A 190 10.74 8.55 33.98
N ALA A 191 9.83 7.77 34.61
CA ALA A 191 9.64 6.35 34.28
C ALA A 191 9.04 6.16 32.89
N ILE A 192 8.08 7.00 32.50
CA ILE A 192 7.48 6.97 31.15
C ILE A 192 8.55 7.30 30.10
N GLU A 193 9.34 8.35 30.33
CA GLU A 193 10.42 8.74 29.43
C GLU A 193 11.52 7.69 29.31
N GLU A 194 11.91 7.07 30.43
CA GLU A 194 12.90 6.00 30.42
C GLU A 194 12.38 4.78 29.65
N PHE A 195 11.13 4.41 29.86
CA PHE A 195 10.47 3.32 29.14
C PHE A 195 10.36 3.65 27.66
N ALA A 196 9.90 4.86 27.34
CA ALA A 196 9.86 5.36 25.96
C ALA A 196 11.26 5.33 25.32
N LYS A 197 12.31 5.79 25.99
CA LYS A 197 13.70 5.71 25.49
C LYS A 197 14.14 4.27 25.22
N LYS A 198 13.79 3.32 26.07
CA LYS A 198 14.13 1.89 25.89
C LYS A 198 13.34 1.25 24.75
N GLN A 199 12.08 1.64 24.58
CA GLN A 199 11.28 1.22 23.41
C GLN A 199 11.66 1.99 22.12
N HIS A 200 12.10 3.24 22.24
CA HIS A 200 12.53 4.10 21.13
C HIS A 200 13.88 3.77 20.51
N PHE A 201 14.62 2.82 21.03
CA PHE A 201 15.56 2.08 20.16
C PHE A 201 14.81 1.31 19.06
N ALA A 202 13.47 1.21 19.15
CA ALA A 202 12.58 0.66 18.13
C ALA A 202 11.69 1.70 17.41
N PHE A 203 11.47 2.92 17.99
CA PHE A 203 10.60 3.95 17.38
C PHE A 203 11.04 5.34 17.85
N ASP A 204 11.41 6.20 16.92
CA ASP A 204 11.84 7.59 17.16
C ASP A 204 10.68 8.45 17.69
N LYS A 205 10.95 9.34 18.66
CA LYS A 205 10.00 10.17 19.43
C LYS A 205 9.13 11.13 18.61
N ASP A 206 9.38 11.22 17.28
CA ASP A 206 8.67 12.10 16.37
C ASP A 206 8.48 11.37 15.03
N ALA A 207 7.28 10.85 14.78
CA ALA A 207 6.93 10.37 13.44
C ALA A 207 7.25 11.46 12.38
N THR A 208 7.07 12.73 12.72
CA THR A 208 7.45 13.89 11.91
C THR A 208 8.93 13.91 11.63
N LYS A 209 9.81 13.74 12.63
CA LYS A 209 11.27 13.71 12.43
C LYS A 209 11.73 12.50 11.63
N HIS A 210 11.09 11.34 11.81
CA HIS A 210 11.42 10.16 11.00
C HIS A 210 11.13 10.42 9.51
N TYR A 211 9.99 11.02 9.19
CA TYR A 211 9.67 11.44 7.81
C TYR A 211 10.61 12.55 7.32
N ASP A 212 11.02 13.47 8.19
CA ASP A 212 12.01 14.50 7.86
C ASP A 212 13.36 13.88 7.51
N TYR A 213 13.83 12.87 8.26
CA TYR A 213 15.06 12.14 7.94
C TYR A 213 14.94 11.35 6.63
N LEU A 214 13.82 10.70 6.36
CA LEU A 214 13.57 10.03 5.08
C LEU A 214 13.54 11.02 3.92
N SER A 215 12.94 12.20 4.12
CA SER A 215 12.94 13.28 3.12
C SER A 215 14.34 13.84 2.92
N ALA A 216 15.09 14.10 3.99
CA ALA A 216 16.46 14.55 3.92
C ALA A 216 17.38 13.54 3.20
N PHE A 217 17.20 12.25 3.47
CA PHE A 217 17.88 11.16 2.80
C PHE A 217 17.61 11.19 1.29
N GLN A 218 16.34 11.26 0.89
CA GLN A 218 15.96 11.31 -0.52
C GLN A 218 16.47 12.58 -1.20
N ASN A 219 16.27 13.75 -0.60
CA ASN A 219 16.73 15.04 -1.13
C ASN A 219 18.25 15.09 -1.28
N SER A 220 19.01 14.43 -0.38
CA SER A 220 20.46 14.33 -0.48
C SER A 220 20.90 13.45 -1.66
N ILE A 221 20.20 12.34 -1.90
CA ILE A 221 20.41 11.52 -3.11
C ILE A 221 20.10 12.36 -4.35
N GLU A 222 18.96 13.02 -4.40
CA GLU A 222 18.55 13.89 -5.51
C GLU A 222 19.51 15.07 -5.71
N GLY A 223 20.03 15.63 -4.63
CA GLY A 223 21.08 16.68 -4.62
C GLY A 223 22.47 16.20 -5.01
N SER A 224 22.64 14.88 -5.25
CA SER A 224 23.95 14.27 -5.56
C SER A 224 25.01 14.43 -4.45
N ASP A 225 24.56 14.59 -3.19
CA ASP A 225 25.42 14.62 -2.02
C ASP A 225 25.45 13.24 -1.34
N ALA A 226 26.43 12.42 -1.72
CA ALA A 226 26.57 11.08 -1.20
C ALA A 226 26.88 11.03 0.31
N ASP A 227 27.63 12.02 0.82
CA ASP A 227 28.02 12.07 2.22
C ASP A 227 26.83 12.43 3.11
N ALA A 228 26.03 13.43 2.72
CA ALA A 228 24.78 13.76 3.40
C ALA A 228 23.79 12.59 3.35
N ALA A 229 23.63 11.95 2.20
CA ALA A 229 22.76 10.78 2.04
C ALA A 229 23.19 9.63 2.97
N LEU A 230 24.47 9.33 3.07
CA LEU A 230 25.01 8.31 3.99
C LEU A 230 24.80 8.68 5.46
N TYR A 231 24.91 9.96 5.82
CA TYR A 231 24.63 10.42 7.16
C TYR A 231 23.17 10.17 7.55
N TYR A 232 22.21 10.62 6.73
CA TYR A 232 20.80 10.40 6.99
C TYR A 232 20.41 8.93 6.93
N LEU A 233 20.99 8.14 6.03
CA LEU A 233 20.87 6.69 6.02
C LEU A 233 21.26 6.09 7.38
N ALA A 234 22.41 6.46 7.91
CA ALA A 234 22.89 5.94 9.19
C ALA A 234 21.95 6.30 10.36
N VAL A 235 21.37 7.52 10.33
CA VAL A 235 20.39 7.95 11.34
C VAL A 235 19.13 7.08 11.26
N ILE A 236 18.59 6.85 10.05
CA ILE A 236 17.38 6.04 9.84
C ILE A 236 17.63 4.58 10.25
N LEU A 237 18.76 3.99 9.86
CA LEU A 237 19.09 2.60 10.19
C LEU A 237 19.26 2.37 11.70
N LYS A 238 19.64 3.39 12.49
CA LYS A 238 19.67 3.31 13.95
C LYS A 238 18.27 3.10 14.56
N SER A 239 17.20 3.58 13.91
CA SER A 239 15.82 3.29 14.31
C SER A 239 15.34 1.90 13.89
N GLY A 240 16.13 1.17 13.08
CA GLY A 240 15.79 -0.16 12.58
C GLY A 240 14.95 -0.16 11.30
N ASP A 241 14.57 1.01 10.75
CA ASP A 241 13.71 1.11 9.57
C ASP A 241 14.49 0.89 8.25
N LEU A 242 14.78 -0.36 7.98
CA LEU A 242 15.35 -0.79 6.72
C LEU A 242 14.31 -0.76 5.56
N GLU A 243 13.05 -1.03 5.85
CA GLU A 243 12.01 -1.14 4.83
C GLU A 243 11.74 0.19 4.12
N SER A 244 11.63 1.29 4.88
CA SER A 244 11.45 2.62 4.31
C SER A 244 12.65 3.07 3.49
N VAL A 245 13.87 2.77 3.95
CA VAL A 245 15.11 3.03 3.18
C VAL A 245 15.08 2.28 1.86
N VAL A 246 14.79 0.98 1.88
CA VAL A 246 14.74 0.15 0.67
C VAL A 246 13.68 0.65 -0.31
N ARG A 247 12.51 1.06 0.18
CA ARG A 247 11.46 1.64 -0.66
C ARG A 247 11.96 2.90 -1.37
N ARG A 248 12.56 3.84 -0.64
CA ARG A 248 13.11 5.08 -1.21
C ARG A 248 14.22 4.83 -2.24
N LEU A 249 15.12 3.87 -1.97
CA LEU A 249 16.16 3.49 -2.92
C LEU A 249 15.58 2.93 -4.23
N LYS A 250 14.54 2.09 -4.15
CA LYS A 250 13.87 1.54 -5.34
C LYS A 250 13.13 2.61 -6.13
N ASP A 251 12.44 3.51 -5.43
CA ASP A 251 11.73 4.63 -6.04
C ASP A 251 12.72 5.55 -6.77
N ALA A 252 13.80 5.97 -6.10
CA ALA A 252 14.83 6.81 -6.71
C ALA A 252 15.54 6.12 -7.90
N ALA A 253 15.79 4.81 -7.82
CA ALA A 253 16.36 4.06 -8.93
C ALA A 253 15.46 4.06 -10.18
N ALA A 254 14.15 3.96 -10.00
CA ALA A 254 13.20 3.90 -11.10
C ALA A 254 12.78 5.28 -11.62
N LEU A 255 12.56 6.25 -10.70
CA LEU A 255 11.98 7.56 -11.02
C LEU A 255 13.06 8.59 -11.37
N ASP A 256 14.21 8.58 -10.66
CA ASP A 256 15.21 9.64 -10.82
C ASP A 256 16.34 9.23 -11.77
N VAL A 257 16.79 7.97 -11.72
CA VAL A 257 17.84 7.44 -12.60
C VAL A 257 17.25 6.85 -13.86
N GLY A 258 16.31 5.94 -13.74
CA GLY A 258 15.50 5.39 -14.80
C GLY A 258 16.29 5.04 -16.05
N LEU A 259 15.92 5.65 -17.17
CA LEU A 259 16.53 5.41 -18.50
C LEU A 259 17.90 6.09 -18.69
N ALA A 260 18.32 6.99 -17.77
CA ALA A 260 19.64 7.59 -17.85
C ALA A 260 20.76 6.58 -17.60
N ASP A 261 20.55 5.63 -16.67
CA ASP A 261 21.47 4.51 -16.40
C ASP A 261 20.71 3.26 -15.92
N PRO A 262 20.04 2.54 -16.82
CA PRO A 262 19.23 1.37 -16.46
C PRO A 262 20.01 0.25 -15.77
N ALA A 263 21.30 0.12 -16.09
CA ALA A 263 22.16 -0.88 -15.46
C ALA A 263 22.36 -0.56 -13.97
N ARG A 264 22.63 0.69 -13.65
CA ARG A 264 22.80 1.16 -12.28
C ARG A 264 21.48 1.08 -11.50
N ALA A 265 20.36 1.48 -12.11
CA ALA A 265 19.04 1.34 -11.51
C ALA A 265 18.76 -0.13 -11.11
N THR A 266 19.06 -1.08 -12.01
CA THR A 266 18.92 -2.51 -11.73
C THR A 266 19.84 -2.99 -10.60
N GLN A 267 21.10 -2.54 -10.56
CA GLN A 267 22.03 -2.86 -9.48
C GLN A 267 21.52 -2.38 -8.13
N VAL A 268 21.00 -1.15 -8.06
CA VAL A 268 20.43 -0.59 -6.83
C VAL A 268 19.24 -1.40 -6.35
N ILE A 269 18.29 -1.75 -7.26
CA ILE A 269 17.13 -2.57 -6.91
C ILE A 269 17.56 -3.94 -6.38
N THR A 270 18.59 -4.55 -7.00
CA THR A 270 19.15 -5.83 -6.55
C THR A 270 19.75 -5.72 -5.15
N LEU A 271 20.58 -4.71 -4.90
CA LEU A 271 21.16 -4.46 -3.56
C LEU A 271 20.11 -4.21 -2.51
N ALA A 272 19.07 -3.44 -2.83
CA ALA A 272 17.95 -3.14 -1.95
C ALA A 272 17.13 -4.40 -1.60
N ASN A 273 16.89 -5.29 -2.56
CA ASN A 273 16.21 -6.57 -2.30
C ASN A 273 17.08 -7.48 -1.42
N THR A 274 18.36 -7.62 -1.74
CA THR A 274 19.32 -8.41 -0.94
C THR A 274 19.42 -7.89 0.49
N ALA A 275 19.34 -6.56 0.68
CA ALA A 275 19.35 -5.97 2.02
C ALA A 275 18.17 -6.43 2.88
N LEU A 276 16.95 -6.54 2.31
CA LEU A 276 15.78 -7.07 3.02
C LEU A 276 15.94 -8.55 3.39
N GLU A 277 16.54 -9.35 2.51
CA GLU A 277 16.79 -10.77 2.77
C GLU A 277 17.80 -11.01 3.89
N ILE A 278 18.85 -10.19 3.92
CA ILE A 278 19.95 -10.31 4.90
C ILE A 278 19.58 -9.72 6.26
N GLY A 279 18.86 -8.59 6.28
CA GLY A 279 18.49 -7.85 7.48
C GLY A 279 19.65 -7.12 8.17
N LEU A 280 19.29 -6.22 9.10
CA LEU A 280 20.28 -5.50 9.91
C LEU A 280 20.95 -6.44 10.92
N PRO A 281 22.22 -6.18 11.27
CA PRO A 281 23.06 -5.04 10.87
C PRO A 281 23.78 -5.21 9.53
N ARG A 282 23.82 -6.41 8.94
CA ARG A 282 24.62 -6.71 7.74
C ARG A 282 24.10 -5.99 6.48
N ALA A 283 22.80 -5.72 6.41
CA ALA A 283 22.17 -4.98 5.32
C ALA A 283 22.73 -3.56 5.14
N SER A 284 23.29 -2.95 6.20
CA SER A 284 23.77 -1.56 6.17
C SER A 284 24.76 -1.28 5.04
N THR A 285 25.67 -2.22 4.77
CA THR A 285 26.66 -2.09 3.69
C THR A 285 26.00 -2.11 2.31
N HIS A 286 24.96 -2.95 2.11
CA HIS A 286 24.23 -3.07 0.84
C HIS A 286 23.48 -1.78 0.51
N VAL A 287 22.75 -1.23 1.50
CA VAL A 287 22.01 0.03 1.28
C VAL A 287 22.94 1.23 1.19
N ALA A 288 24.11 1.23 1.88
CA ALA A 288 25.12 2.27 1.72
C ALA A 288 25.72 2.25 0.30
N MET A 289 26.05 1.08 -0.25
CA MET A 289 26.49 0.94 -1.63
C MET A 289 25.43 1.42 -2.62
N ALA A 290 24.16 1.04 -2.41
CA ALA A 290 23.03 1.48 -3.23
C ALA A 290 22.85 3.01 -3.19
N THR A 291 22.98 3.62 -2.01
CA THR A 291 22.91 5.07 -1.80
C THR A 291 23.99 5.82 -2.59
N ILE A 292 25.24 5.37 -2.49
CA ILE A 292 26.34 5.98 -3.25
C ILE A 292 26.11 5.88 -4.75
N LEU A 293 25.70 4.69 -5.24
CA LEU A 293 25.41 4.49 -6.66
C LEU A 293 24.33 5.44 -7.17
N LEU A 294 23.28 5.69 -6.37
CA LEU A 294 22.20 6.62 -6.74
C LEU A 294 22.65 8.08 -6.70
N ALA A 295 23.36 8.47 -5.64
CA ALA A 295 23.80 9.88 -5.48
C ALA A 295 24.66 10.37 -6.64
N VAL A 296 25.51 9.48 -7.21
CA VAL A 296 26.39 9.82 -8.34
C VAL A 296 25.82 9.41 -9.72
N ALA A 297 24.56 8.99 -9.79
CA ALA A 297 23.95 8.56 -11.04
C ALA A 297 23.52 9.73 -11.92
N PRO A 298 23.56 9.60 -13.25
CA PRO A 298 22.85 10.51 -14.13
C PRO A 298 21.35 10.36 -13.92
N ARG A 299 20.57 11.43 -14.19
CA ARG A 299 19.15 11.46 -13.90
C ARG A 299 18.29 11.60 -15.13
N SER A 300 17.09 11.00 -15.08
CA SER A 300 16.06 11.18 -16.09
C SER A 300 14.69 10.83 -15.54
N ASP A 301 13.77 11.72 -15.71
CA ASP A 301 12.34 11.56 -15.44
C ASP A 301 11.52 11.24 -16.71
N SER A 302 12.20 10.99 -17.84
CA SER A 302 11.55 10.82 -19.16
C SER A 302 10.47 9.75 -19.18
N ALA A 303 10.69 8.62 -18.50
CA ALA A 303 9.71 7.53 -18.41
C ALA A 303 8.47 7.96 -17.61
N MET A 304 8.66 8.70 -16.52
CA MET A 304 7.57 9.23 -15.69
C MET A 304 6.77 10.27 -16.48
N GLN A 305 7.42 11.21 -17.16
CA GLN A 305 6.77 12.21 -18.01
C GLN A 305 5.97 11.55 -19.14
N ALA A 306 6.53 10.54 -19.80
CA ALA A 306 5.82 9.78 -20.83
C ALA A 306 4.56 9.12 -20.27
N TYR A 307 4.66 8.48 -19.09
CA TYR A 307 3.50 7.85 -18.44
C TYR A 307 2.41 8.87 -18.08
N TYR A 308 2.76 10.03 -17.53
CA TYR A 308 1.76 11.05 -17.19
C TYR A 308 1.06 11.64 -18.43
N GLN A 309 1.75 11.73 -19.56
CA GLN A 309 1.11 12.12 -20.82
C GLN A 309 0.12 11.07 -21.31
N VAL A 310 0.50 9.78 -21.25
CA VAL A 310 -0.39 8.66 -21.62
C VAL A 310 -1.57 8.58 -20.68
N ALA A 311 -1.37 8.77 -19.38
CA ALA A 311 -2.42 8.68 -18.37
C ALA A 311 -3.59 9.64 -18.64
N LYS A 312 -3.30 10.84 -19.14
CA LYS A 312 -4.34 11.83 -19.54
C LYS A 312 -5.22 11.30 -20.68
N ASP A 313 -4.62 10.68 -21.69
CA ASP A 313 -5.38 10.09 -22.80
C ASP A 313 -6.13 8.82 -22.35
N ALA A 314 -5.64 8.15 -21.32
CA ALA A 314 -6.22 6.91 -20.79
C ALA A 314 -7.32 7.15 -19.74
N GLU A 315 -7.62 8.38 -19.32
CA GLU A 315 -8.71 8.70 -18.36
C GLU A 315 -10.08 8.22 -18.87
N HIS A 316 -10.31 8.28 -20.19
CA HIS A 316 -11.54 7.84 -20.83
C HIS A 316 -11.26 6.82 -21.93
N PRO A 317 -10.90 5.56 -21.61
CA PRO A 317 -10.45 4.57 -22.59
C PRO A 317 -11.53 4.19 -23.60
N THR A 318 -12.82 4.41 -23.31
CA THR A 318 -13.94 4.23 -24.26
C THR A 318 -13.89 5.17 -25.46
N ASN A 319 -13.23 6.33 -25.30
CA ASN A 319 -13.03 7.29 -26.39
C ASN A 319 -11.91 6.85 -27.36
N HIS A 320 -11.13 5.85 -26.98
CA HIS A 320 -9.96 5.36 -27.70
C HIS A 320 -10.07 3.84 -27.90
N PRO A 321 -10.93 3.36 -28.83
CA PRO A 321 -11.17 1.94 -29.03
C PRO A 321 -9.90 1.23 -29.48
N MET A 322 -9.56 0.14 -28.77
CA MET A 322 -8.43 -0.72 -29.10
C MET A 322 -8.61 -1.33 -30.48
N PRO A 323 -7.55 -1.40 -31.32
CA PRO A 323 -7.59 -2.11 -32.59
C PRO A 323 -8.05 -3.57 -32.40
N LYS A 324 -9.02 -4.02 -33.22
CA LYS A 324 -9.66 -5.34 -33.03
C LYS A 324 -8.67 -6.51 -33.06
N TYR A 325 -7.62 -6.44 -33.86
CA TYR A 325 -6.58 -7.48 -33.97
C TYR A 325 -5.64 -7.58 -32.76
N LEU A 326 -5.65 -6.57 -31.86
CA LEU A 326 -4.91 -6.62 -30.59
C LEU A 326 -5.73 -7.22 -29.45
N GLN A 327 -7.03 -7.46 -29.67
CA GLN A 327 -7.89 -8.08 -28.67
C GLN A 327 -7.52 -9.55 -28.48
N ASP A 328 -7.67 -10.04 -27.24
CA ASP A 328 -7.38 -11.43 -26.89
C ASP A 328 -8.16 -12.41 -27.79
N SER A 329 -7.45 -13.31 -28.46
CA SER A 329 -7.98 -14.33 -29.37
C SER A 329 -7.78 -15.77 -28.87
N HIS A 330 -7.33 -15.97 -27.64
CA HIS A 330 -6.98 -17.31 -27.11
C HIS A 330 -8.20 -18.20 -26.85
N TYR A 331 -9.42 -17.66 -26.78
CA TYR A 331 -10.64 -18.45 -26.57
C TYR A 331 -11.21 -18.93 -27.89
N GLN A 332 -11.52 -20.23 -28.02
CA GLN A 332 -12.14 -20.81 -29.22
C GLN A 332 -13.48 -20.09 -29.54
N GLY A 333 -13.60 -19.59 -30.76
CA GLY A 333 -14.81 -18.91 -31.25
C GLY A 333 -14.82 -17.38 -31.11
N VAL A 334 -13.92 -16.77 -30.39
CA VAL A 334 -13.85 -15.30 -30.20
C VAL A 334 -13.57 -14.57 -31.51
N ALA A 335 -12.69 -15.12 -32.37
CA ALA A 335 -12.40 -14.55 -33.69
C ALA A 335 -13.65 -14.46 -34.57
N LYS A 336 -14.56 -15.46 -34.50
CA LYS A 336 -15.85 -15.44 -35.22
C LYS A 336 -16.84 -14.43 -34.65
N LEU A 337 -16.86 -14.26 -33.36
CA LEU A 337 -17.77 -13.33 -32.67
C LEU A 337 -17.38 -11.85 -32.84
N ARG A 338 -16.09 -11.55 -32.90
CA ARG A 338 -15.59 -10.16 -32.92
C ARG A 338 -15.26 -9.65 -34.33
N GLY A 339 -15.25 -10.52 -35.38
CA GLY A 339 -14.86 -10.12 -36.73
C GLY A 339 -13.45 -9.53 -36.80
N ALA A 340 -12.59 -9.92 -35.87
CA ALA A 340 -11.27 -9.36 -35.71
C ALA A 340 -10.30 -9.97 -36.73
N GLY A 341 -9.48 -9.14 -37.37
CA GLY A 341 -8.26 -9.58 -38.01
C GLY A 341 -7.35 -10.28 -37.00
N VAL A 342 -6.57 -11.25 -37.44
CA VAL A 342 -5.62 -11.96 -36.59
C VAL A 342 -4.36 -11.10 -36.46
N MET A 343 -3.85 -10.92 -35.24
CA MET A 343 -2.54 -10.30 -35.03
C MET A 343 -1.47 -11.10 -35.81
N GLN A 344 -0.61 -10.41 -36.54
CA GLN A 344 0.48 -11.05 -37.22
C GLN A 344 1.47 -11.67 -36.22
N ASN A 345 1.77 -12.96 -36.39
CA ASN A 345 2.79 -13.59 -35.56
C ASN A 345 4.18 -13.04 -35.97
N MET A 346 4.78 -12.28 -35.06
CA MET A 346 6.06 -11.60 -35.31
C MET A 346 7.20 -12.60 -35.62
N PHE A 347 7.15 -13.84 -35.13
CA PHE A 347 8.20 -14.83 -35.34
C PHE A 347 8.26 -15.32 -36.80
N ASP A 348 7.16 -15.20 -37.55
CA ASP A 348 7.06 -15.59 -38.96
C ASP A 348 7.44 -14.46 -39.92
N LEU A 349 7.77 -13.26 -39.40
CA LEU A 349 8.04 -12.08 -40.19
C LEU A 349 9.53 -11.74 -40.26
N PRO A 350 9.97 -11.04 -41.35
CA PRO A 350 11.32 -10.51 -41.45
C PRO A 350 11.64 -9.61 -40.25
N HIS A 351 12.82 -9.76 -39.67
CA HIS A 351 13.27 -9.06 -38.49
C HIS A 351 12.41 -9.29 -37.23
N LYS A 352 11.44 -10.20 -37.26
CA LYS A 352 10.49 -10.50 -36.17
C LYS A 352 9.68 -9.27 -35.72
N ILE A 353 9.33 -8.40 -36.66
CA ILE A 353 8.62 -7.16 -36.43
C ILE A 353 7.40 -7.12 -37.36
N ALA A 354 6.20 -6.95 -36.81
CA ALA A 354 4.98 -6.75 -37.56
C ALA A 354 4.84 -5.26 -37.95
N ARG A 355 4.47 -5.02 -39.20
CA ARG A 355 4.18 -3.67 -39.73
C ARG A 355 2.68 -3.41 -39.59
N GLN A 356 2.26 -2.97 -38.42
CA GLN A 356 0.85 -2.69 -38.12
C GLN A 356 0.74 -1.58 -37.11
N GLU A 357 -0.42 -0.93 -37.02
CA GLU A 357 -0.71 0.07 -36.00
C GLU A 357 -0.99 -0.59 -34.63
N TYR A 358 -0.47 -0.02 -33.56
CA TYR A 358 -0.68 -0.53 -32.21
C TYR A 358 -1.49 0.43 -31.33
N LEU A 359 -1.49 1.71 -31.65
CA LEU A 359 -2.32 2.69 -30.95
C LEU A 359 -3.78 2.66 -31.46
N PRO A 360 -4.74 3.08 -30.65
CA PRO A 360 -6.07 3.43 -31.11
C PRO A 360 -6.01 4.42 -32.27
N GLN A 361 -6.94 4.29 -33.23
CA GLN A 361 -6.91 5.06 -34.50
C GLN A 361 -6.80 6.58 -34.29
N ASN A 362 -7.45 7.11 -33.27
CA ASN A 362 -7.46 8.54 -32.93
C ASN A 362 -6.22 9.00 -32.14
N LEU A 363 -5.35 8.09 -31.76
CA LEU A 363 -4.06 8.37 -31.11
C LEU A 363 -2.86 8.08 -32.01
N VAL A 364 -3.11 7.57 -33.23
CA VAL A 364 -2.04 7.32 -34.21
C VAL A 364 -1.27 8.63 -34.49
N GLY A 365 0.05 8.54 -34.47
CA GLY A 365 0.94 9.69 -34.64
C GLY A 365 1.30 10.44 -33.34
N LYS A 366 0.70 10.09 -32.19
CA LYS A 366 1.17 10.64 -30.89
C LYS A 366 2.49 9.98 -30.47
N HIS A 367 3.40 10.81 -29.98
CA HIS A 367 4.67 10.39 -29.38
C HIS A 367 4.69 10.80 -27.91
N TYR A 368 4.70 9.83 -27.02
CA TYR A 368 4.68 10.06 -25.57
C TYR A 368 6.08 10.07 -24.96
N TYR A 369 6.97 9.24 -25.48
CA TYR A 369 8.34 9.15 -24.99
C TYR A 369 9.23 10.20 -25.67
N VAL A 370 9.71 11.14 -24.87
CA VAL A 370 10.69 12.15 -25.24
C VAL A 370 11.96 11.88 -24.44
N PRO A 371 13.10 11.56 -25.06
CA PRO A 371 14.32 11.23 -24.34
C PRO A 371 14.94 12.45 -23.68
N ALA A 372 15.49 12.26 -22.48
CA ALA A 372 16.37 13.27 -21.89
C ALA A 372 17.71 13.38 -22.64
N PRO A 373 18.42 14.53 -22.50
CA PRO A 373 19.65 14.79 -23.25
C PRO A 373 20.86 14.03 -22.64
N ASN A 374 20.71 12.74 -22.33
CA ASN A 374 21.79 11.89 -21.86
C ASN A 374 22.16 10.83 -22.91
N LYS A 375 23.39 10.33 -22.84
CA LYS A 375 23.96 9.44 -23.87
C LYS A 375 23.18 8.11 -24.01
N ASN A 376 22.69 7.54 -22.92
CA ASN A 376 21.99 6.27 -22.93
C ASN A 376 20.62 6.39 -23.58
N GLU A 377 19.86 7.44 -23.22
CA GLU A 377 18.55 7.67 -23.81
C GLU A 377 18.62 8.11 -25.27
N GLN A 378 19.60 8.89 -25.65
CA GLN A 378 19.79 9.26 -27.06
C GLN A 378 20.08 8.01 -27.91
N LYS A 379 20.84 7.05 -27.40
CA LYS A 379 21.06 5.76 -28.05
C LYS A 379 19.79 4.93 -28.16
N LEU A 380 19.03 4.83 -27.05
CA LEU A 380 17.75 4.13 -27.00
C LEU A 380 16.75 4.75 -27.97
N TYR A 381 16.67 6.07 -27.98
CA TYR A 381 15.76 6.81 -28.85
C TYR A 381 16.09 6.65 -30.34
N SER A 382 17.38 6.65 -30.69
CA SER A 382 17.82 6.38 -32.07
C SER A 382 17.41 4.97 -32.55
N GLN A 383 17.47 3.99 -31.65
CA GLN A 383 16.96 2.64 -31.94
C GLN A 383 15.43 2.64 -32.11
N TYR A 384 14.71 3.35 -31.26
CA TYR A 384 13.26 3.48 -31.34
C TYR A 384 12.84 4.18 -32.66
N GLN A 385 13.51 5.26 -33.05
CA GLN A 385 13.24 5.93 -34.33
C GLN A 385 13.46 5.02 -35.55
N ALA A 386 14.51 4.22 -35.52
CA ALA A 386 14.78 3.24 -36.59
C ALA A 386 13.68 2.18 -36.68
N LEU A 387 13.23 1.66 -35.53
CA LEU A 387 12.12 0.71 -35.42
C LEU A 387 10.81 1.33 -35.91
N PHE A 388 10.51 2.53 -35.48
CA PHE A 388 9.31 3.27 -35.88
C PHE A 388 9.24 3.45 -37.40
N LYS A 389 10.34 3.93 -38.00
CA LYS A 389 10.43 4.08 -39.47
C LYS A 389 10.23 2.74 -40.18
N TYR A 390 10.72 1.64 -39.63
CA TYR A 390 10.52 0.33 -40.21
C TYR A 390 9.07 -0.14 -40.10
N ILE A 391 8.43 0.07 -38.96
CA ILE A 391 7.04 -0.37 -38.67
C ILE A 391 6.05 0.42 -39.53
N TYR A 392 6.13 1.72 -39.48
CA TYR A 392 5.10 2.62 -40.04
C TYR A 392 5.45 3.13 -41.43
N GLN A 393 6.65 2.88 -41.94
CA GLN A 393 7.15 3.36 -43.24
C GLN A 393 7.04 4.90 -43.39
N GLN A 394 7.05 5.61 -42.29
CA GLN A 394 6.95 7.06 -42.22
C GLN A 394 8.18 7.63 -41.50
N PRO A 395 8.59 8.87 -41.80
CA PRO A 395 9.61 9.53 -41.01
C PRO A 395 9.07 9.72 -39.57
N PHE A 396 9.96 9.53 -38.60
CA PHE A 396 9.67 9.90 -37.25
C PHE A 396 9.70 11.44 -37.14
N VAL A 397 8.58 12.09 -36.89
CA VAL A 397 8.43 13.54 -36.83
C VAL A 397 8.53 14.03 -35.39
#